data_212eb161c9ea78ba57c78f10cf2ce59d
#
_entry.id   212eb161c9ea78ba57c78f10cf2ce59d
#
_cell.length_a   1.000
_cell.length_b   1.000
_cell.length_c   1.000
_cell.angle_alpha   90.00
_cell.angle_beta   90.00
_cell.angle_gamma   90.00
#
_symmetry.space_group_name_H-M   'P 1'
#
loop_
_entity.id
_entity.type
_entity.pdbx_description
1 polymer ?
#
loop_
_entity_poly.entity_id
_entity_poly.type
_entity_poly.pdbx_seq_one_letter_code
_entity_poly.pdbx_strand_id
1 'polypeptide(L)'
;MGAYGTWATAHEFPDMFKGIAPVSGGVYEISQYQAHRFKNLPIWAFHNKGDEIIRCEDSVIMINSINNEGGDAKITIYDEDSHDADKAFKNKELYKWFNSLT
;
A
#
# COMPACT_ATOMS: atom_id res chain seq x y z
N MET A 1 -0.59 10.99 6.21
CA MET A 1 0.70 10.89 6.93
C MET A 1 1.07 9.45 7.26
N GLY A 2 0.15 8.70 7.86
CA GLY A 2 0.45 7.32 8.30
C GLY A 2 0.90 6.38 7.18
N ALA A 3 0.26 6.44 6.03
CA ALA A 3 0.60 5.52 4.93
C ALA A 3 1.93 5.90 4.27
N TYR A 4 2.25 7.18 4.20
CA TYR A 4 3.57 7.62 3.75
C TYR A 4 4.65 7.02 4.64
N GLY A 5 4.45 7.11 5.97
CA GLY A 5 5.38 6.52 6.93
C GLY A 5 5.47 4.99 6.78
N THR A 6 4.36 4.33 6.48
CA THR A 6 4.32 2.89 6.25
C THR A 6 5.20 2.51 5.05
N TRP A 7 5.03 3.19 3.92
CA TRP A 7 5.84 2.95 2.73
C TRP A 7 7.33 3.23 3.01
N ALA A 8 7.63 4.37 3.63
CA ALA A 8 9.00 4.79 3.89
C ALA A 8 9.71 3.82 4.83
N THR A 9 9.06 3.41 5.92
CA THR A 9 9.65 2.49 6.88
C THR A 9 9.86 1.11 6.27
N ALA A 10 8.90 0.62 5.49
CA ALA A 10 9.03 -0.67 4.82
C ALA A 10 10.13 -0.64 3.74
N HIS A 11 10.33 0.50 3.08
CA HIS A 11 11.41 0.67 2.11
C HIS A 11 12.78 0.55 2.78
N GLU A 12 12.95 1.18 3.95
CA GLU A 12 14.22 1.14 4.68
C GLU A 12 14.46 -0.22 5.36
N PHE A 13 13.40 -0.84 5.88
CA PHE A 13 13.52 -2.07 6.67
C PHE A 13 12.51 -3.13 6.22
N PRO A 14 12.61 -3.59 4.95
CA PRO A 14 11.58 -4.50 4.42
C PRO A 14 11.50 -5.84 5.17
N ASP A 15 12.59 -6.28 5.77
CA ASP A 15 12.63 -7.58 6.46
C ASP A 15 12.05 -7.53 7.87
N MET A 16 11.67 -6.34 8.38
CA MET A 16 11.10 -6.20 9.71
C MET A 16 9.60 -6.44 9.77
N PHE A 17 8.94 -6.56 8.60
CA PHE A 17 7.49 -6.67 8.53
C PHE A 17 7.07 -7.95 7.85
N LYS A 18 5.98 -8.56 8.34
CA LYS A 18 5.35 -9.72 7.69
C LYS A 18 4.40 -9.30 6.58
N GLY A 19 3.96 -8.04 6.60
CA GLY A 19 3.11 -7.45 5.59
C GLY A 19 2.78 -6.02 5.98
N ILE A 20 2.36 -5.22 5.01
CA ILE A 20 1.93 -3.84 5.26
C ILE A 20 0.63 -3.54 4.52
N ALA A 21 -0.14 -2.59 5.04
CA ALA A 21 -1.39 -2.14 4.44
C ALA A 21 -1.43 -0.61 4.44
N PRO A 22 -0.74 0.05 3.48
CA PRO A 22 -0.78 1.51 3.41
C PRO A 22 -2.16 2.00 2.96
N VAL A 23 -2.69 2.98 3.67
CA VAL A 23 -4.03 3.53 3.44
C VAL A 23 -3.91 5.00 3.06
N SER A 24 -4.35 5.33 1.85
CA SER A 24 -4.36 6.71 1.31
C SER A 24 -3.00 7.40 1.36
N GLY A 25 -1.93 6.65 1.16
CA GLY A 25 -0.58 7.18 1.30
C GLY A 25 0.16 7.42 0.00
N GLY A 26 1.03 8.42 0.03
CA GLY A 26 1.92 8.69 -1.08
C GLY A 26 3.23 7.93 -0.95
N VAL A 27 3.88 7.76 -2.08
CA VAL A 27 5.19 7.09 -2.16
C VAL A 27 6.25 8.10 -2.61
N TYR A 28 6.17 9.32 -2.09
CA TYR A 28 6.90 10.49 -2.60
C TYR A 28 8.39 10.29 -2.86
N GLU A 29 9.08 9.66 -1.93
CA GLU A 29 10.53 9.49 -2.01
C GLU A 29 10.90 8.10 -2.51
N ILE A 30 9.91 7.28 -2.83
CA ILE A 30 10.12 5.91 -3.29
C ILE A 30 9.68 5.85 -4.74
N SER A 31 10.61 5.66 -5.66
CA SER A 31 10.26 5.55 -7.06
C SER A 31 9.87 4.11 -7.41
N GLN A 32 9.17 3.96 -8.53
CA GLN A 32 8.83 2.64 -9.05
C GLN A 32 10.07 1.78 -9.33
N TYR A 33 11.24 2.42 -9.54
CA TYR A 33 12.48 1.71 -9.77
C TYR A 33 13.01 1.02 -8.51
N GLN A 34 12.48 1.36 -7.35
CA GLN A 34 12.84 0.75 -6.08
C GLN A 34 11.82 -0.30 -5.63
N ALA A 35 10.87 -0.64 -6.50
CA ALA A 35 9.83 -1.61 -6.18
C ALA A 35 10.38 -2.99 -5.80
N HIS A 36 11.57 -3.35 -6.30
CA HIS A 36 12.21 -4.62 -5.98
C HIS A 36 12.44 -4.83 -4.48
N ARG A 37 12.54 -3.76 -3.70
CA ARG A 37 12.74 -3.85 -2.25
C ARG A 37 11.52 -4.42 -1.52
N PHE A 38 10.36 -4.38 -2.18
CA PHE A 38 9.10 -4.90 -1.61
C PHE A 38 8.75 -6.29 -2.13
N LYS A 39 9.63 -6.92 -2.90
CA LYS A 39 9.35 -8.18 -3.58
C LYS A 39 8.93 -9.30 -2.62
N ASN A 40 9.53 -9.37 -1.44
CA ASN A 40 9.27 -10.44 -0.47
C ASN A 40 8.31 -9.98 0.65
N LEU A 41 7.70 -8.82 0.50
CA LEU A 41 6.81 -8.24 1.52
C LEU A 41 5.38 -8.23 0.99
N PRO A 42 4.45 -9.01 1.58
CA PRO A 42 3.04 -8.93 1.20
C PRO A 42 2.48 -7.54 1.46
N ILE A 43 1.77 -6.98 0.48
CA ILE A 43 1.25 -5.62 0.56
C ILE A 43 -0.21 -5.60 0.11
N TRP A 44 -1.05 -4.91 0.88
CA TRP A 44 -2.42 -4.62 0.47
C TRP A 44 -2.66 -3.12 0.69
N ALA A 45 -2.58 -2.35 -0.38
CA ALA A 45 -2.80 -0.91 -0.35
C ALA A 45 -4.28 -0.57 -0.50
N PHE A 46 -4.68 0.53 0.10
CA PHE A 46 -6.05 1.04 0.02
C PHE A 46 -6.01 2.51 -0.37
N HIS A 47 -6.90 2.92 -1.26
CA HIS A 47 -6.96 4.31 -1.69
C HIS A 47 -8.37 4.65 -2.19
N ASN A 48 -8.77 5.90 -2.01
CA ASN A 48 -10.02 6.41 -2.58
C ASN A 48 -9.74 6.96 -3.98
N LYS A 49 -10.59 6.64 -4.93
CA LYS A 49 -10.43 7.04 -6.33
C LYS A 49 -10.38 8.55 -6.51
N GLY A 50 -11.20 9.28 -5.75
CA GLY A 50 -11.31 10.73 -5.85
C GLY A 50 -10.45 11.50 -4.85
N ASP A 51 -9.44 10.87 -4.26
CA ASP A 51 -8.53 11.54 -3.32
C ASP A 51 -7.77 12.65 -4.04
N GLU A 52 -8.03 13.92 -3.65
CA GLU A 52 -7.41 15.08 -4.26
C GLU A 52 -6.08 15.45 -3.62
N ILE A 53 -5.78 14.90 -2.45
CA ILE A 53 -4.54 15.20 -1.72
C ILE A 53 -3.42 14.29 -2.20
N ILE A 54 -3.68 12.98 -2.25
CA ILE A 54 -2.72 11.98 -2.72
C ILE A 54 -3.39 11.20 -3.85
N ARG A 55 -2.81 11.23 -5.02
CA ARG A 55 -3.38 10.59 -6.19
C ARG A 55 -3.38 9.06 -6.04
N CYS A 56 -4.52 8.45 -6.28
CA CYS A 56 -4.62 6.99 -6.20
C CYS A 56 -3.77 6.30 -7.27
N GLU A 57 -3.52 6.95 -8.41
CA GLU A 57 -2.66 6.43 -9.48
C GLU A 57 -1.24 6.15 -8.99
N ASP A 58 -0.73 6.92 -8.05
CA ASP A 58 0.61 6.71 -7.52
C ASP A 58 0.71 5.36 -6.79
N SER A 59 -0.32 5.02 -6.03
CA SER A 59 -0.39 3.70 -5.37
C SER A 59 -0.52 2.58 -6.41
N VAL A 60 -1.34 2.77 -7.44
CA VAL A 60 -1.52 1.78 -8.51
C VAL A 60 -0.21 1.49 -9.22
N ILE A 61 0.54 2.54 -9.57
CA ILE A 61 1.83 2.41 -10.26
C ILE A 61 2.81 1.61 -9.40
N MET A 62 2.88 1.92 -8.10
CA MET A 62 3.79 1.21 -7.20
C MET A 62 3.40 -0.27 -7.07
N ILE A 63 2.11 -0.56 -6.89
CA ILE A 63 1.63 -1.93 -6.76
C ILE A 63 1.96 -2.74 -8.03
N ASN A 64 1.72 -2.17 -9.21
CA ASN A 64 2.02 -2.84 -10.47
C ASN A 64 3.53 -3.07 -10.62
N SER A 65 4.35 -2.09 -10.23
CA SER A 65 5.81 -2.21 -10.31
C SER A 65 6.33 -3.32 -9.38
N ILE A 66 5.77 -3.44 -8.18
CA ILE A 66 6.15 -4.50 -7.24
C ILE A 66 5.80 -5.86 -7.82
N ASN A 67 4.62 -6.01 -8.40
CA ASN A 67 4.19 -7.28 -8.99
C ASN A 67 5.02 -7.64 -10.23
N ASN A 68 5.46 -6.65 -11.01
CA ASN A 68 6.34 -6.88 -12.14
C ASN A 68 7.71 -7.41 -11.72
N GLU A 69 8.12 -7.13 -10.49
CA GLU A 69 9.35 -7.67 -9.90
C GLU A 69 9.14 -9.04 -9.23
N GLY A 70 7.95 -9.61 -9.36
CA GLY A 70 7.61 -10.89 -8.76
C GLY A 70 7.07 -10.80 -7.33
N GLY A 71 6.63 -9.62 -6.91
CA GLY A 71 6.09 -9.41 -5.57
C GLY A 71 4.66 -9.87 -5.40
N ASP A 72 4.17 -9.75 -4.17
CA ASP A 72 2.80 -10.08 -3.77
C ASP A 72 2.12 -8.83 -3.23
N ALA A 73 1.61 -8.01 -4.14
CA ALA A 73 1.00 -6.75 -3.77
C ALA A 73 -0.37 -6.60 -4.44
N LYS A 74 -1.32 -6.04 -3.72
CA LYS A 74 -2.65 -5.75 -4.26
C LYS A 74 -3.15 -4.41 -3.74
N ILE A 75 -4.17 -3.87 -4.40
CA ILE A 75 -4.75 -2.59 -4.03
C ILE A 75 -6.27 -2.69 -4.12
N THR A 76 -6.95 -2.11 -3.14
CA THR A 76 -8.39 -1.92 -3.15
C THR A 76 -8.66 -0.43 -3.30
N ILE A 77 -9.44 -0.06 -4.31
CA ILE A 77 -9.79 1.34 -4.57
C ILE A 77 -11.29 1.51 -4.28
N TYR A 78 -11.60 2.44 -3.39
CA TYR A 78 -12.98 2.78 -3.06
C TYR A 78 -13.43 3.98 -3.90
N ASP A 79 -14.70 3.97 -4.31
CA ASP A 79 -15.28 5.06 -5.08
C ASP A 79 -15.74 6.17 -4.13
N GLU A 80 -14.77 6.83 -3.53
CA GLU A 80 -14.96 7.93 -2.58
C GLU A 80 -14.12 9.12 -3.02
N ASP A 81 -14.54 10.33 -2.64
CA ASP A 81 -13.87 11.56 -3.05
C ASP A 81 -12.94 12.15 -2.00
N SER A 82 -12.83 11.55 -0.82
CA SER A 82 -12.03 12.10 0.27
C SER A 82 -10.68 11.43 0.38
N HIS A 83 -9.79 12.08 1.13
CA HIS A 83 -8.51 11.48 1.50
C HIS A 83 -8.68 10.44 2.61
N ASP A 84 -9.74 10.54 3.38
CA ASP A 84 -10.02 9.66 4.51
C ASP A 84 -10.57 8.32 4.00
N ALA A 85 -9.85 7.25 4.25
CA ALA A 85 -10.22 5.91 3.80
C ALA A 85 -10.67 5.03 4.97
N ASP A 86 -11.64 5.51 5.74
CA ASP A 86 -12.21 4.76 6.88
C ASP A 86 -12.66 3.35 6.52
N LYS A 87 -13.14 3.15 5.30
CA LYS A 87 -13.61 1.84 4.85
C LYS A 87 -12.53 0.77 4.94
N ALA A 88 -11.25 1.17 4.75
CA ALA A 88 -10.14 0.23 4.86
C ALA A 88 -10.06 -0.36 6.28
N PHE A 89 -10.22 0.47 7.29
CA PHE A 89 -10.14 0.02 8.67
C PHE A 89 -11.35 -0.80 9.11
N LYS A 90 -12.46 -0.72 8.37
CA LYS A 90 -13.67 -1.50 8.63
C LYS A 90 -13.73 -2.77 7.78
N ASN A 91 -12.75 -3.00 6.94
CA ASN A 91 -12.70 -4.15 6.05
C ASN A 91 -12.26 -5.40 6.83
N LYS A 92 -13.20 -6.33 7.03
CA LYS A 92 -12.92 -7.56 7.77
C LYS A 92 -11.91 -8.45 7.07
N GLU A 93 -11.84 -8.39 5.74
CA GLU A 93 -10.89 -9.18 4.97
C GLU A 93 -9.46 -8.73 5.23
N LEU A 94 -9.25 -7.44 5.54
CA LEU A 94 -7.92 -6.93 5.89
C LEU A 94 -7.39 -7.63 7.13
N TYR A 95 -8.23 -7.78 8.16
CA TYR A 95 -7.81 -8.42 9.40
C TYR A 95 -7.55 -9.92 9.20
N LYS A 96 -8.35 -10.58 8.38
CA LYS A 96 -8.10 -11.97 8.00
C LYS A 96 -6.78 -12.12 7.28
N TRP A 97 -6.49 -11.17 6.38
CA TRP A 97 -5.24 -11.16 5.62
C TRP A 97 -4.03 -11.03 6.55
N PHE A 98 -4.07 -10.08 7.49
CA PHE A 98 -2.99 -9.94 8.47
C PHE A 98 -2.77 -11.24 9.26
N ASN A 99 -3.86 -11.88 9.70
CA ASN A 99 -3.76 -13.12 10.44
C ASN A 99 -3.15 -14.25 9.61
N SER A 100 -3.35 -14.24 8.31
CA SER A 100 -2.81 -15.27 7.41
C SER A 100 -1.31 -15.16 7.21
N LEU A 101 -0.72 -14.02 7.56
CA LEU A 101 0.73 -13.77 7.36
C LEU A 101 1.61 -14.37 8.47
N THR A 102 1.01 -14.89 9.51
CA THR A 102 1.78 -15.44 10.66
C THR A 102 2.20 -16.89 10.48
#